data_5dc24bd308585d8f86df753c69ac93e8
#
_entry.id   5dc24bd308585d8f86df753c69ac93e8
#
_cell.length_a   1.000
_cell.length_b   1.000
_cell.length_c   1.000
_cell.angle_alpha   90.00
_cell.angle_beta   90.00
_cell.angle_gamma   90.00
#
_symmetry.space_group_name_H-M   'P 1'
#
loop_
_entity.id
_entity.type
_entity.pdbx_description
1 polymer ?
#
loop_
_entity_poly.entity_id
_entity_poly.type
_entity_poly.pdbx_seq_one_letter_code
_entity_poly.pdbx_strand_id
1 'polypeptide(L)'
;MPEVEVGVTFRPQLPPERLREVVEAAEAARVAELWLWEDCFLEGGLTTATAALAWSERLRVGVGLLPVALRNPAVVAMEIATLARLFPGRFLPGLGHGVLDWMGQVGARAESPLTLLREYVPAVRDLLHGRRVDVDGRYVHLDGVVLDWPPERPPALLVGARGPKTLRAAGELADGVILDDVVTGDGVRAARSHVDEGRAAAGRADRYQVVVYIEPPADMPRNELAGVLAGTIDDLGQAGATSVVFQGSGGAPDPIPLLAALTTRA
;
A
#
# COMPACT_ATOMS: atom_id res chain seq x y z
N MET A 1 5.22 22.31 -5.24
CA MET A 1 4.62 20.95 -5.28
C MET A 1 4.51 20.48 -3.84
N PRO A 2 3.51 19.67 -3.44
CA PRO A 2 3.54 19.08 -2.11
C PRO A 2 4.83 18.25 -1.95
N GLU A 3 5.37 18.22 -0.75
CA GLU A 3 6.55 17.44 -0.42
C GLU A 3 6.26 15.96 -0.66
N VAL A 4 7.21 15.25 -1.28
CA VAL A 4 7.09 13.81 -1.53
C VAL A 4 7.41 13.08 -0.23
N GLU A 5 6.48 12.26 0.23
CA GLU A 5 6.69 11.41 1.41
C GLU A 5 7.71 10.31 1.10
N VAL A 6 8.55 10.01 2.07
CA VAL A 6 9.59 8.98 1.92
C VAL A 6 9.35 7.85 2.90
N GLY A 7 9.41 6.63 2.39
CA GLY A 7 9.24 5.43 3.18
C GLY A 7 10.26 4.36 2.88
N VAL A 8 10.23 3.31 3.68
CA VAL A 8 10.97 2.06 3.45
C VAL A 8 10.04 0.86 3.60
N THR A 9 10.43 -0.28 3.03
CA THR A 9 9.69 -1.53 3.19
C THR A 9 10.42 -2.46 4.16
N PHE A 10 9.69 -2.98 5.15
CA PHE A 10 10.08 -4.19 5.86
C PHE A 10 9.60 -5.37 5.02
N ARG A 11 10.56 -6.04 4.36
CA ARG A 11 10.23 -7.17 3.47
C ARG A 11 9.97 -8.44 4.27
N PRO A 12 8.96 -9.23 3.90
CA PRO A 12 8.60 -10.45 4.63
C PRO A 12 9.63 -11.59 4.52
N GLN A 13 10.71 -11.41 3.78
CA GLN A 13 11.87 -12.31 3.79
C GLN A 13 12.74 -12.14 5.05
N LEU A 14 12.55 -11.06 5.81
CA LEU A 14 13.11 -10.92 7.15
C LEU A 14 12.21 -11.65 8.16
N PRO A 15 12.78 -12.26 9.20
CA PRO A 15 11.97 -12.86 10.25
C PRO A 15 11.22 -11.77 11.04
N PRO A 16 9.97 -12.00 11.44
CA PRO A 16 9.11 -10.99 12.09
C PRO A 16 9.69 -10.43 13.40
N GLU A 17 10.60 -11.15 14.04
CA GLU A 17 11.30 -10.67 15.24
C GLU A 17 12.17 -9.43 14.98
N ARG A 18 12.58 -9.20 13.73
CA ARG A 18 13.35 -8.02 13.31
C ARG A 18 12.49 -6.76 13.17
N LEU A 19 11.16 -6.90 13.13
CA LEU A 19 10.26 -5.76 12.87
C LEU A 19 10.47 -4.61 13.84
N ARG A 20 10.61 -4.91 15.14
CA ARG A 20 10.73 -3.86 16.15
C ARG A 20 11.98 -3.00 15.95
N GLU A 21 13.12 -3.62 15.67
CA GLU A 21 14.37 -2.93 15.35
C GLU A 21 14.20 -1.99 14.15
N VAL A 22 13.52 -2.46 13.10
CA VAL A 22 13.28 -1.65 11.89
C VAL A 22 12.32 -0.49 12.17
N VAL A 23 11.27 -0.70 12.97
CA VAL A 23 10.35 0.36 13.39
C VAL A 23 11.09 1.46 14.17
N GLU A 24 11.92 1.09 15.15
CA GLU A 24 12.70 2.03 15.94
C GLU A 24 13.71 2.80 15.06
N ALA A 25 14.36 2.12 14.12
CA ALA A 25 15.28 2.75 13.17
C ALA A 25 14.55 3.72 12.20
N ALA A 26 13.36 3.35 11.71
CA ALA A 26 12.55 4.19 10.85
C ALA A 26 12.03 5.45 11.56
N GLU A 27 11.62 5.32 12.83
CA GLU A 27 11.28 6.47 13.70
C GLU A 27 12.49 7.41 13.90
N ALA A 28 13.68 6.84 14.18
CA ALA A 28 14.90 7.60 14.37
C ALA A 28 15.35 8.32 13.08
N ALA A 29 15.22 7.67 11.94
CA ALA A 29 15.51 8.23 10.61
C ALA A 29 14.49 9.28 10.16
N ARG A 30 13.38 9.45 10.86
CA ARG A 30 12.28 10.38 10.54
C ARG A 30 11.68 10.17 9.16
N VAL A 31 11.71 8.94 8.62
CA VAL A 31 10.94 8.64 7.42
C VAL A 31 9.44 8.70 7.73
N ALA A 32 8.65 9.05 6.72
CA ALA A 32 7.21 9.23 6.89
C ALA A 32 6.45 7.91 6.97
N GLU A 33 6.94 6.88 6.28
CA GLU A 33 6.19 5.65 6.06
C GLU A 33 7.06 4.40 6.24
N LEU A 34 6.44 3.37 6.84
CA LEU A 34 6.92 1.99 6.83
C LEU A 34 5.90 1.13 6.11
N TRP A 35 6.34 0.42 5.08
CA TRP A 35 5.48 -0.45 4.29
C TRP A 35 5.77 -1.93 4.55
N LEU A 36 4.71 -2.71 4.57
CA LEU A 36 4.71 -4.16 4.80
C LEU A 36 4.07 -4.85 3.61
N TRP A 37 4.50 -6.06 3.31
CA TRP A 37 3.86 -6.90 2.30
C TRP A 37 3.18 -8.08 2.97
N GLU A 38 2.07 -8.52 2.40
CA GLU A 38 1.45 -9.77 2.78
C GLU A 38 1.68 -10.79 1.67
N ASP A 39 2.89 -11.34 1.66
CA ASP A 39 3.27 -12.40 0.73
C ASP A 39 2.96 -13.78 1.33
N CYS A 40 2.23 -14.60 0.59
CA CYS A 40 1.97 -15.96 1.02
C CYS A 40 3.26 -16.82 0.83
N PHE A 41 3.73 -17.55 1.83
CA PHE A 41 3.08 -17.79 3.11
C PHE A 41 4.03 -17.38 4.23
N LEU A 42 4.31 -16.10 4.31
CA LEU A 42 5.22 -15.49 5.28
C LEU A 42 4.39 -14.89 6.43
N GLU A 43 4.62 -13.63 6.81
CA GLU A 43 3.86 -13.03 7.91
C GLU A 43 2.54 -12.37 7.46
N GLY A 44 1.57 -12.32 8.39
CA GLY A 44 0.28 -11.66 8.13
C GLY A 44 0.40 -10.14 8.18
N GLY A 45 -0.01 -9.46 7.09
CA GLY A 45 0.18 -8.01 6.94
C GLY A 45 -0.49 -7.17 8.03
N LEU A 46 -1.72 -7.48 8.42
CA LEU A 46 -2.45 -6.69 9.44
C LEU A 46 -1.91 -6.89 10.86
N THR A 47 -1.50 -8.11 11.22
CA THR A 47 -0.89 -8.38 12.53
C THR A 47 0.45 -7.68 12.67
N THR A 48 1.27 -7.72 11.62
CA THR A 48 2.56 -7.03 11.54
C THR A 48 2.37 -5.52 11.57
N ALA A 49 1.38 -4.98 10.83
CA ALA A 49 1.05 -3.55 10.84
C ALA A 49 0.58 -3.08 12.22
N THR A 50 -0.22 -3.88 12.91
CA THR A 50 -0.68 -3.56 14.28
C THR A 50 0.49 -3.42 15.23
N ALA A 51 1.45 -4.34 15.18
CA ALA A 51 2.66 -4.30 16.00
C ALA A 51 3.52 -3.06 15.67
N ALA A 52 3.76 -2.78 14.40
CA ALA A 52 4.53 -1.62 13.96
C ALA A 52 3.89 -0.29 14.39
N LEU A 53 2.57 -0.16 14.26
CA LEU A 53 1.82 1.01 14.72
C LEU A 53 1.88 1.19 16.23
N ALA A 54 1.81 0.10 17.00
CA ALA A 54 1.87 0.14 18.46
C ALA A 54 3.27 0.49 19.00
N TRP A 55 4.32 0.17 18.25
CA TRP A 55 5.72 0.46 18.64
C TRP A 55 6.25 1.79 18.08
N SER A 56 5.45 2.52 17.32
CA SER A 56 5.82 3.81 16.73
C SER A 56 4.88 4.92 17.18
N GLU A 57 5.33 6.17 17.12
CA GLU A 57 4.52 7.35 17.48
C GLU A 57 4.07 8.16 16.26
N ARG A 58 4.91 8.24 15.23
CA ARG A 58 4.70 9.12 14.07
C ARG A 58 4.57 8.39 12.75
N LEU A 59 5.21 7.22 12.62
CA LEU A 59 5.19 6.45 11.39
C LEU A 59 3.77 6.17 10.91
N ARG A 60 3.52 6.42 9.65
CA ARG A 60 2.41 5.83 8.93
C ARG A 60 2.84 4.44 8.48
N VAL A 61 1.99 3.46 8.70
CA VAL A 61 2.27 2.06 8.35
C VAL A 61 1.32 1.62 7.24
N GLY A 62 1.88 1.23 6.11
CA GLY A 62 1.13 0.72 4.97
C GLY A 62 1.24 -0.80 4.83
N VAL A 63 0.18 -1.42 4.33
CA VAL A 63 0.22 -2.80 3.82
C VAL A 63 0.01 -2.75 2.32
N GLY A 64 0.99 -3.11 1.58
CA GLY A 64 0.94 -3.07 0.13
C GLY A 64 1.36 -4.40 -0.50
N LEU A 65 0.39 -5.30 -0.61
CA LEU A 65 -1.04 -5.16 -0.47
C LEU A 65 -1.67 -6.32 0.35
N LEU A 66 -2.94 -6.11 0.73
CA LEU A 66 -3.80 -7.19 1.22
C LEU A 66 -4.50 -7.84 0.01
N PRO A 67 -4.30 -9.15 -0.25
CA PRO A 67 -4.99 -9.85 -1.34
C PRO A 67 -6.50 -9.94 -1.08
N VAL A 68 -7.31 -9.33 -1.96
CA VAL A 68 -8.78 -9.29 -1.79
C VAL A 68 -9.44 -10.66 -1.86
N ALA A 69 -8.78 -11.65 -2.46
CA ALA A 69 -9.29 -13.02 -2.53
C ALA A 69 -9.18 -13.79 -1.19
N LEU A 70 -8.33 -13.33 -0.25
CA LEU A 70 -8.06 -14.07 0.99
C LEU A 70 -8.99 -13.70 2.14
N ARG A 71 -9.69 -12.57 2.07
CA ARG A 71 -10.55 -12.09 3.15
C ARG A 71 -11.92 -11.67 2.64
N ASN A 72 -12.95 -11.92 3.44
CA ASN A 72 -14.25 -11.32 3.21
C ASN A 72 -14.17 -9.79 3.37
N PRO A 73 -14.81 -8.96 2.50
CA PRO A 73 -14.75 -7.50 2.59
C PRO A 73 -15.27 -6.94 3.92
N ALA A 74 -16.27 -7.58 4.55
CA ALA A 74 -16.73 -7.16 5.87
C ALA A 74 -15.66 -7.35 6.94
N VAL A 75 -14.92 -8.46 6.90
CA VAL A 75 -13.85 -8.76 7.87
C VAL A 75 -12.70 -7.77 7.69
N VAL A 76 -12.25 -7.52 6.45
CA VAL A 76 -11.17 -6.56 6.23
C VAL A 76 -11.60 -5.13 6.59
N ALA A 77 -12.86 -4.77 6.37
CA ALA A 77 -13.38 -3.47 6.79
C ALA A 77 -13.37 -3.32 8.33
N MET A 78 -13.72 -4.37 9.08
CA MET A 78 -13.60 -4.41 10.56
C MET A 78 -12.14 -4.20 11.00
N GLU A 79 -11.20 -4.91 10.37
CA GLU A 79 -9.77 -4.83 10.69
C GLU A 79 -9.20 -3.43 10.39
N ILE A 80 -9.50 -2.87 9.21
CA ILE A 80 -9.09 -1.51 8.82
C ILE A 80 -9.74 -0.48 9.77
N ALA A 81 -11.03 -0.59 10.08
CA ALA A 81 -11.72 0.31 10.99
C ALA A 81 -11.08 0.29 12.39
N THR A 82 -10.73 -0.89 12.89
CA THR A 82 -10.06 -1.05 14.17
C THR A 82 -8.72 -0.31 14.18
N LEU A 83 -7.86 -0.53 13.18
CA LEU A 83 -6.56 0.14 13.08
C LEU A 83 -6.72 1.65 12.91
N ALA A 84 -7.65 2.11 12.08
CA ALA A 84 -7.91 3.53 11.88
C ALA A 84 -8.41 4.25 13.14
N ARG A 85 -9.15 3.55 14.02
CA ARG A 85 -9.63 4.08 15.30
C ARG A 85 -8.55 4.07 16.38
N LEU A 86 -7.74 3.02 16.45
CA LEU A 86 -6.63 2.92 17.41
C LEU A 86 -5.47 3.85 17.05
N PHE A 87 -5.21 4.06 15.75
CA PHE A 87 -4.08 4.82 15.23
C PHE A 87 -4.54 5.83 14.16
N PRO A 88 -5.27 6.90 14.53
CA PRO A 88 -5.89 7.81 13.58
C PRO A 88 -4.90 8.42 12.59
N GLY A 89 -5.18 8.26 11.28
CA GLY A 89 -4.38 8.82 10.19
C GLY A 89 -3.05 8.12 9.92
N ARG A 90 -2.74 7.01 10.63
CA ARG A 90 -1.44 6.34 10.53
C ARG A 90 -1.47 5.02 9.77
N PHE A 91 -2.61 4.45 9.49
CA PHE A 91 -2.74 3.21 8.71
C PHE A 91 -3.06 3.49 7.24
N LEU A 92 -2.33 2.85 6.32
CA LEU A 92 -2.44 2.98 4.87
C LEU A 92 -2.81 1.62 4.26
N PRO A 93 -4.10 1.28 4.13
CA PRO A 93 -4.52 0.00 3.57
C PRO A 93 -4.39 -0.03 2.04
N GLY A 94 -3.57 -0.94 1.53
CA GLY A 94 -3.48 -1.29 0.13
C GLY A 94 -4.22 -2.60 -0.16
N LEU A 95 -5.05 -2.60 -1.17
CA LEU A 95 -5.82 -3.77 -1.63
C LEU A 95 -5.34 -4.20 -3.02
N GLY A 96 -5.48 -5.47 -3.38
CA GLY A 96 -5.12 -5.88 -4.72
C GLY A 96 -5.38 -7.36 -4.99
N HIS A 97 -5.00 -7.80 -6.19
CA HIS A 97 -5.28 -9.16 -6.63
C HIS A 97 -4.50 -10.24 -5.87
N GLY A 98 -3.34 -9.88 -5.29
CA GLY A 98 -2.36 -10.85 -4.83
C GLY A 98 -1.69 -11.59 -5.99
N VAL A 99 -0.77 -12.49 -5.68
CA VAL A 99 -0.11 -13.36 -6.65
C VAL A 99 -1.06 -14.52 -6.98
N LEU A 100 -1.46 -14.64 -8.23
CA LEU A 100 -2.51 -15.59 -8.66
C LEU A 100 -2.20 -17.05 -8.34
N ASP A 101 -0.91 -17.43 -8.37
CA ASP A 101 -0.49 -18.78 -8.06
C ASP A 101 -0.67 -19.08 -6.56
N TRP A 102 -0.35 -18.15 -5.69
CA TRP A 102 -0.61 -18.28 -4.25
C TRP A 102 -2.11 -18.35 -3.95
N MET A 103 -2.91 -17.53 -4.64
CA MET A 103 -4.38 -17.62 -4.52
C MET A 103 -4.89 -19.00 -4.95
N GLY A 104 -4.29 -19.61 -5.99
CA GLY A 104 -4.61 -20.96 -6.41
C GLY A 104 -4.24 -22.02 -5.38
N GLN A 105 -3.08 -21.90 -4.73
CA GLN A 105 -2.59 -22.84 -3.71
C GLN A 105 -3.53 -22.96 -2.50
N VAL A 106 -4.25 -21.89 -2.17
CA VAL A 106 -5.21 -21.87 -1.04
C VAL A 106 -6.66 -21.95 -1.48
N GLY A 107 -6.92 -22.25 -2.77
CA GLY A 107 -8.28 -22.39 -3.29
C GLY A 107 -9.08 -21.09 -3.41
N ALA A 108 -8.40 -19.93 -3.37
CA ALA A 108 -9.02 -18.60 -3.40
C ALA A 108 -8.88 -17.87 -4.75
N ARG A 109 -8.41 -18.54 -5.80
CA ARG A 109 -8.20 -17.93 -7.12
C ARG A 109 -9.53 -17.58 -7.79
N ALA A 110 -9.81 -16.29 -7.94
CA ALA A 110 -10.95 -15.80 -8.69
C ALA A 110 -10.72 -16.00 -10.21
N GLU A 111 -11.76 -16.39 -10.95
CA GLU A 111 -11.69 -16.47 -12.41
C GLU A 111 -11.50 -15.08 -13.05
N SER A 112 -12.08 -14.05 -12.45
CA SER A 112 -11.91 -12.65 -12.85
C SER A 112 -11.46 -11.80 -11.67
N PRO A 113 -10.13 -11.70 -11.41
CA PRO A 113 -9.61 -10.89 -10.31
C PRO A 113 -10.04 -9.42 -10.38
N LEU A 114 -10.16 -8.88 -11.61
CA LEU A 114 -10.59 -7.49 -11.79
C LEU A 114 -12.07 -7.29 -11.41
N THR A 115 -12.95 -8.25 -11.69
CA THR A 115 -14.36 -8.20 -11.25
C THR A 115 -14.43 -8.28 -9.73
N LEU A 116 -13.68 -9.20 -9.10
CA LEU A 116 -13.59 -9.27 -7.65
C LEU A 116 -13.15 -7.93 -7.05
N LEU A 117 -12.11 -7.30 -7.59
CA LEU A 117 -11.63 -6.01 -7.09
C LEU A 117 -12.70 -4.91 -7.22
N ARG A 118 -13.45 -4.89 -8.33
CA ARG A 118 -14.52 -3.94 -8.59
C ARG A 118 -15.73 -4.09 -7.66
N GLU A 119 -15.98 -5.28 -7.19
CA GLU A 119 -17.03 -5.54 -6.19
C GLU A 119 -16.52 -5.27 -4.76
N TYR A 120 -15.27 -5.60 -4.49
CA TYR A 120 -14.68 -5.58 -3.15
C TYR A 120 -14.37 -4.17 -2.65
N VAL A 121 -13.70 -3.34 -3.46
CA VAL A 121 -13.24 -2.00 -3.01
C VAL A 121 -14.40 -1.09 -2.64
N PRO A 122 -15.48 -0.98 -3.42
CA PRO A 122 -16.65 -0.18 -3.04
C PRO A 122 -17.32 -0.70 -1.76
N ALA A 123 -17.46 -2.02 -1.59
CA ALA A 123 -18.05 -2.61 -0.39
C ALA A 123 -17.25 -2.25 0.88
N VAL A 124 -15.91 -2.39 0.84
CA VAL A 124 -15.05 -1.98 1.96
C VAL A 124 -15.17 -0.48 2.23
N ARG A 125 -15.15 0.36 1.18
CA ARG A 125 -15.29 1.81 1.30
C ARG A 125 -16.59 2.18 2.02
N ASP A 126 -17.71 1.62 1.57
CA ASP A 126 -19.01 1.96 2.12
C ASP A 126 -19.15 1.51 3.58
N LEU A 127 -18.64 0.34 3.93
CA LEU A 127 -18.56 -0.12 5.32
C LEU A 127 -17.72 0.82 6.19
N LEU A 128 -16.56 1.25 5.72
CA LEU A 128 -15.70 2.19 6.46
C LEU A 128 -16.36 3.56 6.67
N HIS A 129 -17.29 3.95 5.79
CA HIS A 129 -18.11 5.16 5.95
C HIS A 129 -19.37 4.95 6.81
N GLY A 130 -19.51 3.77 7.43
CA GLY A 130 -20.67 3.45 8.28
C GLY A 130 -21.97 3.23 7.50
N ARG A 131 -21.89 2.99 6.21
CA ARG A 131 -23.06 2.70 5.38
C ARG A 131 -23.50 1.26 5.54
N ARG A 132 -24.81 1.03 5.45
CA ARG A 132 -25.35 -0.32 5.28
C ARG A 132 -25.07 -0.78 3.85
N VAL A 133 -24.51 -1.99 3.72
CA VAL A 133 -24.08 -2.54 2.43
C VAL A 133 -24.87 -3.80 2.12
N ASP A 134 -25.54 -3.77 0.98
CA ASP A 134 -26.24 -4.89 0.37
C ASP A 134 -25.62 -5.10 -1.03
N VAL A 135 -24.93 -6.22 -1.23
CA VAL A 135 -24.25 -6.58 -2.49
C VAL A 135 -24.54 -8.04 -2.81
N ASP A 136 -25.01 -8.32 -4.01
CA ASP A 136 -25.16 -9.68 -4.57
C ASP A 136 -24.39 -9.74 -5.89
N GLY A 137 -23.04 -9.69 -5.77
CA GLY A 137 -22.11 -9.74 -6.88
C GLY A 137 -21.73 -11.16 -7.29
N ARG A 138 -20.79 -11.28 -8.20
CA ARG A 138 -20.23 -12.57 -8.59
C ARG A 138 -19.37 -13.20 -7.49
N TYR A 139 -18.69 -12.39 -6.72
CA TYR A 139 -17.72 -12.80 -5.71
C TYR A 139 -18.01 -12.22 -4.33
N VAL A 140 -18.65 -11.07 -4.25
CA VAL A 140 -18.96 -10.39 -2.99
C VAL A 140 -20.46 -10.50 -2.73
N HIS A 141 -20.80 -11.10 -1.59
CA HIS A 141 -22.19 -11.24 -1.13
C HIS A 141 -22.26 -10.67 0.28
N LEU A 142 -22.98 -9.57 0.48
CA LEU A 142 -23.26 -8.93 1.75
C LEU A 142 -24.76 -8.64 1.83
N ASP A 143 -25.39 -9.03 2.93
CA ASP A 143 -26.81 -8.80 3.19
C ASP A 143 -26.95 -7.91 4.42
N GLY A 144 -27.19 -6.62 4.16
CA GLY A 144 -27.45 -5.63 5.18
C GLY A 144 -26.32 -5.39 6.18
N VAL A 145 -25.07 -5.59 5.77
CA VAL A 145 -23.91 -5.46 6.66
C VAL A 145 -23.63 -3.99 6.95
N VAL A 146 -23.37 -3.68 8.22
CA VAL A 146 -22.95 -2.34 8.69
C VAL A 146 -21.94 -2.51 9.82
N LEU A 147 -20.95 -1.60 9.89
CA LEU A 147 -20.01 -1.59 11.00
C LEU A 147 -20.62 -0.84 12.20
N ASP A 148 -20.59 -1.43 13.40
CA ASP A 148 -20.96 -0.74 14.63
C ASP A 148 -19.97 0.37 15.01
N TRP A 149 -18.70 0.19 14.62
CA TRP A 149 -17.60 1.09 14.94
C TRP A 149 -16.85 1.56 13.70
N PRO A 150 -17.49 2.27 12.75
CA PRO A 150 -16.78 2.86 11.64
C PRO A 150 -15.81 3.94 12.15
N PRO A 151 -14.67 4.19 11.50
CA PRO A 151 -13.76 5.26 11.89
C PRO A 151 -14.37 6.63 11.56
N GLU A 152 -14.16 7.63 12.42
CA GLU A 152 -14.59 9.01 12.17
C GLU A 152 -13.95 9.56 10.88
N ARG A 153 -12.73 9.16 10.58
CA ARG A 153 -11.98 9.49 9.37
C ARG A 153 -11.53 8.20 8.71
N PRO A 154 -12.28 7.70 7.73
CA PRO A 154 -11.87 6.54 6.96
C PRO A 154 -10.49 6.75 6.32
N PRO A 155 -9.58 5.77 6.38
CA PRO A 155 -8.31 5.88 5.70
C PRO A 155 -8.50 5.84 4.18
N ALA A 156 -7.58 6.46 3.46
CA ALA A 156 -7.51 6.33 2.01
C ALA A 156 -7.29 4.87 1.62
N LEU A 157 -8.14 4.33 0.76
CA LEU A 157 -7.96 2.99 0.21
C LEU A 157 -7.05 3.05 -1.01
N LEU A 158 -5.94 2.34 -0.97
CA LEU A 158 -5.00 2.23 -2.08
C LEU A 158 -5.22 0.92 -2.83
N VAL A 159 -4.88 0.90 -4.12
CA VAL A 159 -4.95 -0.33 -4.94
C VAL A 159 -3.61 -0.58 -5.61
N GLY A 160 -3.05 -1.77 -5.41
CA GLY A 160 -1.87 -2.24 -6.16
C GLY A 160 -2.24 -2.54 -7.62
N ALA A 161 -1.55 -1.92 -8.57
CA ALA A 161 -1.86 -2.05 -9.98
C ALA A 161 -0.62 -1.98 -10.87
N ARG A 162 -0.54 -2.89 -11.85
CA ARG A 162 0.52 -2.94 -12.86
C ARG A 162 -0.03 -2.69 -14.28
N GLY A 163 -1.03 -3.46 -14.69
CA GLY A 163 -1.56 -3.40 -16.05
C GLY A 163 -2.60 -2.29 -16.26
N PRO A 164 -2.78 -1.80 -17.52
CA PRO A 164 -3.67 -0.69 -17.85
C PRO A 164 -5.11 -0.83 -17.33
N LYS A 165 -5.68 -2.04 -17.37
CA LYS A 165 -7.05 -2.28 -16.89
C LYS A 165 -7.17 -2.10 -15.37
N THR A 166 -6.18 -2.58 -14.60
CA THR A 166 -6.17 -2.44 -13.15
C THR A 166 -5.82 -1.00 -12.75
N LEU A 167 -4.94 -0.32 -13.48
CA LEU A 167 -4.64 1.11 -13.28
C LEU A 167 -5.89 1.98 -13.47
N ARG A 168 -6.68 1.76 -14.53
CA ARG A 168 -7.97 2.46 -14.71
C ARG A 168 -8.93 2.16 -13.58
N ALA A 169 -9.05 0.89 -13.18
CA ALA A 169 -9.91 0.51 -12.06
C ALA A 169 -9.45 1.14 -10.73
N ALA A 170 -8.14 1.25 -10.48
CA ALA A 170 -7.61 1.96 -9.31
C ALA A 170 -8.01 3.44 -9.33
N GLY A 171 -7.91 4.11 -10.47
CA GLY A 171 -8.38 5.49 -10.63
C GLY A 171 -9.88 5.66 -10.38
N GLU A 172 -10.69 4.72 -10.85
CA GLU A 172 -12.15 4.71 -10.70
C GLU A 172 -12.57 4.45 -9.24
N LEU A 173 -11.94 3.50 -8.57
CA LEU A 173 -12.42 2.92 -7.32
C LEU A 173 -11.67 3.39 -6.07
N ALA A 174 -10.38 3.74 -6.17
CA ALA A 174 -9.50 3.92 -5.02
C ALA A 174 -9.11 5.39 -4.79
N ASP A 175 -8.50 5.68 -3.65
CA ASP A 175 -7.99 7.00 -3.28
C ASP A 175 -6.50 7.14 -3.58
N GLY A 176 -5.89 6.05 -4.07
CA GLY A 176 -4.52 6.02 -4.52
C GLY A 176 -4.15 4.70 -5.18
N VAL A 177 -2.97 4.68 -5.79
CA VAL A 177 -2.38 3.51 -6.44
C VAL A 177 -1.02 3.19 -5.84
N ILE A 178 -0.69 1.90 -5.74
CA ILE A 178 0.64 1.40 -5.43
C ILE A 178 1.23 0.82 -6.72
N LEU A 179 2.39 1.34 -7.09
CA LEU A 179 3.16 0.95 -8.28
C LEU A 179 4.45 0.25 -7.81
N ASP A 180 4.60 -1.01 -8.14
CA ASP A 180 5.73 -1.85 -7.70
C ASP A 180 6.59 -2.38 -8.86
N ASP A 181 6.25 -2.03 -10.11
CA ASP A 181 6.94 -2.42 -11.32
C ASP A 181 7.45 -1.24 -12.17
N VAL A 182 7.31 -0.01 -11.68
CA VAL A 182 7.77 1.22 -12.34
C VAL A 182 9.01 1.75 -11.64
N VAL A 183 10.08 1.93 -12.40
CA VAL A 183 11.39 2.33 -11.85
C VAL A 183 11.88 3.70 -12.38
N THR A 184 11.08 4.39 -13.19
CA THR A 184 11.43 5.68 -13.80
C THR A 184 10.28 6.67 -13.76
N GLY A 185 10.59 7.97 -13.86
CA GLY A 185 9.58 9.02 -13.96
C GLY A 185 8.65 8.87 -15.17
N ASP A 186 9.17 8.37 -16.32
CA ASP A 186 8.32 8.10 -17.49
C ASP A 186 7.33 6.96 -17.22
N GLY A 187 7.75 5.91 -16.50
CA GLY A 187 6.87 4.83 -16.08
C GLY A 187 5.75 5.33 -15.16
N VAL A 188 6.08 6.21 -14.20
CA VAL A 188 5.06 6.84 -13.32
C VAL A 188 4.07 7.67 -14.14
N ARG A 189 4.55 8.49 -15.08
CA ARG A 189 3.68 9.28 -15.97
C ARG A 189 2.76 8.40 -16.81
N ALA A 190 3.27 7.31 -17.36
CA ALA A 190 2.48 6.34 -18.13
C ALA A 190 1.40 5.66 -17.27
N ALA A 191 1.76 5.19 -16.08
CA ALA A 191 0.81 4.59 -15.15
C ALA A 191 -0.28 5.59 -14.74
N ARG A 192 0.11 6.83 -14.40
CA ARG A 192 -0.82 7.91 -14.07
C ARG A 192 -1.79 8.24 -15.18
N SER A 193 -1.38 8.21 -16.45
CA SER A 193 -2.30 8.44 -17.57
C SER A 193 -3.50 7.49 -17.53
N HIS A 194 -3.26 6.21 -17.26
CA HIS A 194 -4.35 5.23 -17.12
C HIS A 194 -5.18 5.44 -15.85
N VAL A 195 -4.56 5.81 -14.75
CA VAL A 195 -5.28 6.17 -13.51
C VAL A 195 -6.17 7.38 -13.75
N ASP A 196 -5.66 8.42 -14.39
CA ASP A 196 -6.41 9.66 -14.66
C ASP A 196 -7.58 9.42 -15.63
N GLU A 197 -7.44 8.51 -16.62
CA GLU A 197 -8.57 8.04 -17.45
C GLU A 197 -9.68 7.43 -16.57
N GLY A 198 -9.33 6.56 -15.60
CA GLY A 198 -10.31 5.95 -14.69
C GLY A 198 -10.97 6.98 -13.78
N ARG A 199 -10.19 7.91 -13.23
CA ARG A 199 -10.70 9.01 -12.39
C ARG A 199 -11.67 9.91 -13.15
N ALA A 200 -11.31 10.30 -14.36
CA ALA A 200 -12.16 11.12 -15.22
C ALA A 200 -13.48 10.41 -15.56
N ALA A 201 -13.42 9.11 -15.88
CA ALA A 201 -14.62 8.31 -16.15
C ALA A 201 -15.56 8.21 -14.95
N ALA A 202 -15.02 8.22 -13.73
CA ALA A 202 -15.78 8.19 -12.48
C ALA A 202 -16.13 9.59 -11.91
N GLY A 203 -15.74 10.67 -12.60
CA GLY A 203 -15.98 12.05 -12.16
C GLY A 203 -15.22 12.42 -10.88
N ARG A 204 -14.08 11.77 -10.59
CA ARG A 204 -13.30 12.00 -9.37
C ARG A 204 -12.27 13.10 -9.57
N ALA A 205 -12.31 14.12 -8.71
CA ALA A 205 -11.38 15.25 -8.70
C ALA A 205 -10.65 15.42 -7.34
N ASP A 206 -10.93 14.54 -6.38
CA ASP A 206 -10.30 14.51 -5.06
C ASP A 206 -8.78 14.27 -5.14
N ARG A 207 -8.07 14.54 -4.03
CA ARG A 207 -6.63 14.24 -3.93
C ARG A 207 -6.40 12.73 -4.12
N TYR A 208 -5.40 12.39 -4.91
CA TYR A 208 -5.05 11.01 -5.22
C TYR A 208 -3.60 10.70 -4.83
N GLN A 209 -3.38 9.56 -4.18
CA GLN A 209 -2.05 9.13 -3.77
C GLN A 209 -1.42 8.24 -4.85
N VAL A 210 -0.13 8.45 -5.10
CA VAL A 210 0.68 7.62 -5.99
C VAL A 210 1.90 7.17 -5.20
N VAL A 211 1.88 5.93 -4.74
CA VAL A 211 2.97 5.30 -3.98
C VAL A 211 3.80 4.48 -4.95
N VAL A 212 5.10 4.70 -4.97
CA VAL A 212 6.03 4.01 -5.88
C VAL A 212 7.06 3.25 -5.06
N TYR A 213 7.15 1.92 -5.29
CA TYR A 213 8.18 1.08 -4.68
C TYR A 213 9.40 1.02 -5.57
N ILE A 214 10.58 1.28 -5.00
CA ILE A 214 11.85 1.30 -5.71
C ILE A 214 12.87 0.44 -5.00
N GLU A 215 13.50 -0.44 -5.75
CA GLU A 215 14.68 -1.18 -5.33
C GLU A 215 15.93 -0.46 -5.88
N PRO A 216 16.75 0.16 -5.02
CA PRO A 216 18.01 0.76 -5.47
C PRO A 216 18.97 -0.31 -5.99
N PRO A 217 19.94 0.03 -6.87
CA PRO A 217 20.95 -0.92 -7.33
C PRO A 217 21.69 -1.60 -6.17
N ALA A 218 21.75 -2.93 -6.20
CA ALA A 218 22.27 -3.75 -5.07
C ALA A 218 23.76 -3.50 -4.76
N ASP A 219 24.57 -3.19 -5.80
CA ASP A 219 26.02 -3.03 -5.68
C ASP A 219 26.48 -1.58 -5.48
N MET A 220 25.57 -0.72 -5.04
CA MET A 220 25.86 0.71 -4.89
C MET A 220 26.75 0.99 -3.66
N PRO A 221 27.86 1.74 -3.83
CA PRO A 221 28.69 2.17 -2.72
C PRO A 221 27.86 3.02 -1.72
N ARG A 222 28.05 2.75 -0.41
CA ARG A 222 27.28 3.46 0.64
C ARG A 222 27.39 4.98 0.59
N ASN A 223 28.54 5.50 0.18
CA ASN A 223 28.79 6.95 0.06
C ASN A 223 28.01 7.58 -1.11
N GLU A 224 27.55 6.80 -2.09
CA GLU A 224 26.76 7.28 -3.22
C GLU A 224 25.25 7.09 -3.01
N LEU A 225 24.88 6.14 -2.15
CA LEU A 225 23.48 5.75 -1.94
C LEU A 225 22.58 6.95 -1.59
N ALA A 226 22.99 7.80 -0.66
CA ALA A 226 22.18 8.96 -0.25
C ALA A 226 21.87 9.93 -1.42
N GLY A 227 22.85 10.15 -2.30
CA GLY A 227 22.66 10.99 -3.49
C GLY A 227 21.71 10.37 -4.52
N VAL A 228 21.81 9.05 -4.71
CA VAL A 228 20.93 8.32 -5.63
C VAL A 228 19.49 8.28 -5.11
N LEU A 229 19.28 7.99 -3.80
CA LEU A 229 17.95 8.04 -3.20
C LEU A 229 17.35 9.45 -3.37
N ALA A 230 18.14 10.50 -3.15
CA ALA A 230 17.72 11.89 -3.34
C ALA A 230 17.24 12.17 -4.77
N GLY A 231 18.07 11.84 -5.76
CA GLY A 231 17.74 12.04 -7.17
C GLY A 231 16.50 11.24 -7.61
N THR A 232 16.33 10.00 -7.07
CA THR A 232 15.16 9.17 -7.33
C THR A 232 13.89 9.81 -6.78
N ILE A 233 13.92 10.35 -5.56
CA ILE A 233 12.76 11.03 -4.97
C ILE A 233 12.35 12.23 -5.82
N ASP A 234 13.33 13.02 -6.27
CA ASP A 234 13.09 14.21 -7.08
C ASP A 234 12.50 13.85 -8.46
N ASP A 235 13.07 12.86 -9.16
CA ASP A 235 12.56 12.40 -10.47
C ASP A 235 11.13 11.86 -10.39
N LEU A 236 10.89 10.94 -9.46
CA LEU A 236 9.57 10.35 -9.29
C LEU A 236 8.55 11.35 -8.77
N GLY A 237 8.94 12.26 -7.88
CA GLY A 237 8.11 13.35 -7.42
C GLY A 237 7.69 14.30 -8.54
N GLN A 238 8.62 14.68 -9.43
CA GLN A 238 8.32 15.47 -10.62
C GLN A 238 7.41 14.72 -11.61
N ALA A 239 7.48 13.40 -11.64
CA ALA A 239 6.59 12.56 -12.43
C ALA A 239 5.19 12.39 -11.78
N GLY A 240 5.03 12.83 -10.52
CA GLY A 240 3.77 12.85 -9.78
C GLY A 240 3.58 11.74 -8.76
N ALA A 241 4.66 11.08 -8.33
CA ALA A 241 4.63 10.28 -7.11
C ALA A 241 4.33 11.18 -5.90
N THR A 242 3.48 10.73 -5.00
CA THR A 242 3.22 11.40 -3.72
C THR A 242 4.00 10.75 -2.58
N SER A 243 4.42 9.49 -2.78
CA SER A 243 5.25 8.73 -1.86
C SER A 243 6.24 7.87 -2.62
N VAL A 244 7.51 7.88 -2.21
CA VAL A 244 8.57 7.03 -2.75
C VAL A 244 9.05 6.11 -1.61
N VAL A 245 8.92 4.82 -1.83
CA VAL A 245 9.20 3.79 -0.83
C VAL A 245 10.36 2.93 -1.29
N PHE A 246 11.47 3.01 -0.58
CA PHE A 246 12.64 2.22 -0.90
C PHE A 246 12.60 0.86 -0.23
N GLN A 247 13.01 -0.15 -0.95
CA GLN A 247 13.03 -1.54 -0.48
C GLN A 247 14.39 -2.18 -0.75
N GLY A 248 14.79 -3.08 0.14
CA GLY A 248 15.92 -3.96 -0.10
C GLY A 248 15.60 -4.98 -1.20
N SER A 249 16.63 -5.58 -1.81
CA SER A 249 16.46 -6.64 -2.79
C SER A 249 16.02 -7.96 -2.15
N GLY A 250 15.54 -8.92 -2.97
CA GLY A 250 15.22 -10.27 -2.47
C GLY A 250 16.39 -10.99 -1.79
N GLY A 251 17.62 -10.72 -2.21
CA GLY A 251 18.84 -11.26 -1.60
C GLY A 251 19.41 -10.43 -0.44
N ALA A 252 18.96 -9.18 -0.28
CA ALA A 252 19.35 -8.25 0.79
C ALA A 252 18.14 -7.44 1.25
N PRO A 253 17.19 -8.08 1.95
CA PRO A 253 15.89 -7.46 2.28
C PRO A 253 15.96 -6.43 3.42
N ASP A 254 17.09 -6.30 4.13
CA ASP A 254 17.25 -5.44 5.30
C ASP A 254 17.18 -3.95 4.93
N PRO A 255 16.21 -3.17 5.44
CA PRO A 255 16.06 -1.75 5.15
C PRO A 255 16.99 -0.85 5.98
N ILE A 256 17.70 -1.36 6.98
CA ILE A 256 18.56 -0.55 7.86
C ILE A 256 19.61 0.27 7.09
N PRO A 257 20.30 -0.26 6.06
CA PRO A 257 21.22 0.53 5.26
C PRO A 257 20.55 1.70 4.51
N LEU A 258 19.30 1.50 4.05
CA LEU A 258 18.50 2.54 3.38
C LEU A 258 18.11 3.64 4.36
N LEU A 259 17.65 3.27 5.56
CA LEU A 259 17.31 4.20 6.63
C LEU A 259 18.53 5.06 7.03
N ALA A 260 19.71 4.46 7.17
CA ALA A 260 20.94 5.18 7.45
C ALA A 260 21.29 6.21 6.36
N ALA A 261 21.09 5.86 5.08
CA ALA A 261 21.33 6.77 3.96
C ALA A 261 20.31 7.92 3.90
N LEU A 262 19.05 7.67 4.27
CA LEU A 262 17.98 8.68 4.30
C LEU A 262 18.15 9.67 5.45
N THR A 263 18.74 9.27 6.59
CA THR A 263 19.02 10.15 7.76
C THR A 263 20.00 11.26 7.42
N THR A 264 20.90 11.06 6.48
CA THR A 264 21.90 12.08 6.09
C THR A 264 21.31 13.26 5.28
N ARG A 265 20.02 13.25 4.96
CA ARG A 265 19.29 14.34 4.27
C ARG A 265 18.70 15.39 5.21
N ALA A 266 18.57 15.08 6.50
CA ALA A 266 18.05 15.98 7.53
C ALA A 266 19.17 16.84 8.10
#